data_9e605a665ca2ad2359095290b0482d63
#
_entry.id   9e605a665ca2ad2359095290b0482d63
#
_cell.length_a   1.000
_cell.length_b   1.000
_cell.length_c   1.000
_cell.angle_alpha   90.00
_cell.angle_beta   90.00
_cell.angle_gamma   90.00
#
_symmetry.space_group_name_H-M   'P 1'
#
loop_
_entity.id
_entity.type
_entity.pdbx_description
1 polymer ?
#
loop_
_entity_poly.entity_id
_entity_poly.type
_entity_poly.pdbx_seq_one_letter_code
_entity_poly.pdbx_strand_id
1 'polypeptide(L)'
;MLAGRAGDAVTWLSASLDGWQTSSAFSPAPVAAVQQFVSAFPIAADYGKTWAPLLPASRYLDPDAGENEDPPRGWAASFPHVLKGAGNSPDDVFRAQWEQSPFADAYLGRFAAALVESLQLGRHEGPDVLGIGFSSPDILGHSFGPRSREVQDMYAHLDDTIGTLLDRLDVLVGRNQYVVALTSDHGVATIPEQLRRSGQKGGRVSAATLRDTLERAAQAAGGPGTYIARVGAANEVYFEPGMYDRLRARPAALNVVIKQLEAQPGIARVFRREEVRDAAASHDVLLRAAALSYVPQRSGDLLLAMEPGWTFAGIGTTHGSANLYDQQVPIILMGPTVKAGEYREAATPADIAPTLAALSGIAMPRAEGHVLRSALTTAPRSQSHGQSSPTP
;
A
#
# COMPACT_ATOMS: atom_id res chain seq x y z
N MET A 1 -0.14 -8.80 3.24
CA MET A 1 -0.66 -9.91 2.44
C MET A 1 -2.08 -10.25 2.86
N LEU A 2 -3.02 -10.23 1.93
CA LEU A 2 -4.45 -10.33 2.19
C LEU A 2 -4.91 -11.71 2.72
N ALA A 3 -4.30 -12.80 2.26
CA ALA A 3 -4.76 -14.17 2.57
C ALA A 3 -4.07 -14.86 3.76
N GLY A 4 -3.04 -14.28 4.34
CA GLY A 4 -2.27 -14.96 5.39
C GLY A 4 -1.67 -16.30 4.93
N ARG A 5 -1.43 -17.22 5.88
CA ARG A 5 -0.76 -18.51 5.61
C ARG A 5 -1.69 -19.66 5.23
N ALA A 6 -2.99 -19.45 5.29
CA ALA A 6 -4.00 -20.49 5.07
C ALA A 6 -4.79 -20.32 3.77
N GLY A 7 -4.28 -19.52 2.84
CA GLY A 7 -4.94 -19.32 1.55
C GLY A 7 -4.75 -20.53 0.63
N ASP A 8 -5.81 -20.98 -0.02
CA ASP A 8 -5.78 -22.08 -1.00
C ASP A 8 -5.03 -21.66 -2.27
N ALA A 9 -5.10 -20.38 -2.63
CA ALA A 9 -4.36 -19.78 -3.72
C ALA A 9 -3.86 -18.39 -3.32
N VAL A 10 -2.56 -18.21 -3.28
CA VAL A 10 -1.91 -16.91 -3.07
C VAL A 10 -0.94 -16.69 -4.21
N THR A 11 -1.15 -15.64 -4.99
CA THR A 11 -0.31 -15.35 -6.15
C THR A 11 -0.13 -13.85 -6.34
N TRP A 12 0.98 -13.45 -6.90
CA TRP A 12 1.29 -12.06 -7.24
C TRP A 12 2.16 -12.01 -8.50
N LEU A 13 2.15 -10.86 -9.17
CA LEU A 13 3.04 -10.63 -10.30
C LEU A 13 4.49 -10.57 -9.78
N SER A 14 5.41 -11.19 -10.51
CA SER A 14 6.84 -11.16 -10.15
C SER A 14 7.41 -9.75 -10.28
N ALA A 15 8.46 -9.44 -9.50
CA ALA A 15 9.15 -8.15 -9.60
C ALA A 15 9.81 -7.92 -10.97
N SER A 16 10.16 -9.01 -11.69
CA SER A 16 10.64 -8.96 -13.07
C SER A 16 9.51 -8.88 -14.11
N LEU A 17 8.24 -8.90 -13.65
CA LEU A 17 7.04 -8.85 -14.49
C LEU A 17 7.00 -9.96 -15.58
N ASP A 18 7.72 -11.06 -15.36
CA ASP A 18 7.83 -12.18 -16.29
C ASP A 18 6.82 -13.30 -16.03
N GLY A 19 6.01 -13.16 -14.99
CA GLY A 19 4.96 -14.12 -14.66
C GLY A 19 4.40 -13.97 -13.26
N TRP A 20 3.46 -14.84 -12.94
CA TRP A 20 2.82 -14.90 -11.63
C TRP A 20 3.55 -15.89 -10.73
N GLN A 21 3.81 -15.48 -9.50
CA GLN A 21 4.57 -16.22 -8.49
C GLN A 21 3.71 -16.55 -7.29
N THR A 22 4.12 -17.58 -6.57
CA THR A 22 3.69 -17.90 -5.21
C THR A 22 4.92 -18.25 -4.36
N SER A 23 4.70 -18.54 -3.10
CA SER A 23 5.74 -19.00 -2.18
C SER A 23 5.34 -20.34 -1.55
N SER A 24 6.31 -21.19 -1.29
CA SER A 24 6.12 -22.42 -0.52
C SER A 24 5.59 -22.18 0.92
N ALA A 25 5.65 -20.93 1.40
CA ALA A 25 5.01 -20.54 2.66
C ALA A 25 3.48 -20.52 2.58
N PHE A 26 2.90 -20.46 1.35
CA PHE A 26 1.46 -20.41 1.11
C PHE A 26 0.95 -21.67 0.41
N SER A 27 1.68 -22.16 -0.60
CA SER A 27 1.27 -23.33 -1.37
C SER A 27 2.48 -24.18 -1.74
N PRO A 28 2.39 -25.53 -1.62
CA PRO A 28 3.48 -26.42 -2.01
C PRO A 28 3.74 -26.45 -3.51
N ALA A 29 2.75 -26.06 -4.33
CA ALA A 29 2.84 -26.00 -5.78
C ALA A 29 2.00 -24.83 -6.32
N PRO A 30 2.32 -24.32 -7.53
CA PRO A 30 1.47 -23.35 -8.21
C PRO A 30 0.06 -23.89 -8.43
N VAL A 31 -0.95 -23.03 -8.27
CA VAL A 31 -2.36 -23.40 -8.44
C VAL A 31 -2.67 -23.53 -9.93
N ALA A 32 -3.24 -24.66 -10.35
CA ALA A 32 -3.51 -24.96 -11.77
C ALA A 32 -4.40 -23.90 -12.44
N ALA A 33 -5.42 -23.41 -11.76
CA ALA A 33 -6.31 -22.36 -12.28
C ALA A 33 -5.55 -21.05 -12.60
N VAL A 34 -4.54 -20.68 -11.79
CA VAL A 34 -3.67 -19.54 -12.05
C VAL A 34 -2.87 -19.75 -13.33
N GLN A 35 -2.23 -20.91 -13.48
CA GLN A 35 -1.44 -21.23 -14.65
C GLN A 35 -2.26 -21.29 -15.94
N GLN A 36 -3.47 -21.85 -15.87
CA GLN A 36 -4.40 -21.91 -17.01
C GLN A 36 -4.77 -20.51 -17.49
N PHE A 37 -5.15 -19.61 -16.57
CA PHE A 37 -5.49 -18.24 -16.93
C PHE A 37 -4.31 -17.49 -17.55
N VAL A 38 -3.15 -17.52 -16.91
CA VAL A 38 -1.94 -16.81 -17.38
C VAL A 38 -1.49 -17.30 -18.75
N SER A 39 -1.60 -18.60 -19.01
CA SER A 39 -1.27 -19.18 -20.32
C SER A 39 -2.28 -18.80 -21.40
N ALA A 40 -3.57 -18.71 -21.05
CA ALA A 40 -4.62 -18.31 -21.98
C ALA A 40 -4.62 -16.81 -22.30
N PHE A 41 -4.19 -15.99 -21.33
CA PHE A 41 -4.20 -14.53 -21.43
C PHE A 41 -2.82 -13.95 -21.08
N PRO A 42 -1.82 -14.11 -21.95
CA PRO A 42 -0.50 -13.55 -21.69
C PRO A 42 -0.53 -12.02 -21.70
N ILE A 43 0.18 -11.38 -20.75
CA ILE A 43 0.31 -9.91 -20.66
C ILE A 43 0.82 -9.31 -21.97
N ALA A 44 1.68 -10.03 -22.68
CA ALA A 44 2.22 -9.62 -23.97
C ALA A 44 1.15 -9.33 -25.05
N ALA A 45 -0.07 -9.82 -24.89
CA ALA A 45 -1.21 -9.53 -25.79
C ALA A 45 -1.65 -8.04 -25.72
N ASP A 46 -1.22 -7.31 -24.71
CA ASP A 46 -1.49 -5.89 -24.56
C ASP A 46 -0.41 -5.00 -25.24
N TYR A 47 0.65 -5.60 -25.81
CA TYR A 47 1.67 -4.85 -26.53
C TYR A 47 1.06 -4.07 -27.69
N GLY A 48 1.42 -2.80 -27.81
CA GLY A 48 0.89 -1.89 -28.82
C GLY A 48 -0.46 -1.24 -28.49
N LYS A 49 -1.11 -1.61 -27.39
CA LYS A 49 -2.30 -0.93 -26.93
C LYS A 49 -2.01 0.51 -26.53
N THR A 50 -2.98 1.38 -26.72
CA THR A 50 -2.90 2.79 -26.37
C THR A 50 -3.86 3.09 -25.22
N TRP A 51 -3.34 3.67 -24.15
CA TRP A 51 -4.13 4.30 -23.11
C TRP A 51 -4.39 5.76 -23.48
N ALA A 52 -5.63 6.05 -23.82
CA ALA A 52 -6.14 7.39 -24.05
C ALA A 52 -7.12 7.77 -22.93
N PRO A 53 -7.33 9.07 -22.65
CA PRO A 53 -8.25 9.49 -21.61
C PRO A 53 -9.65 8.91 -21.79
N LEU A 54 -10.20 8.33 -20.72
CA LEU A 54 -11.55 7.76 -20.69
C LEU A 54 -12.62 8.83 -20.61
N LEU A 55 -12.35 9.89 -19.83
CA LEU A 55 -13.30 10.96 -19.59
C LEU A 55 -13.13 12.13 -20.58
N PRO A 56 -14.18 12.91 -20.83
CA PRO A 56 -14.04 14.19 -21.54
C PRO A 56 -13.06 15.12 -20.82
N ALA A 57 -12.27 15.90 -21.57
CA ALA A 57 -11.24 16.80 -21.03
C ALA A 57 -11.73 17.74 -19.92
N SER A 58 -13.01 18.15 -19.97
CA SER A 58 -13.64 19.01 -18.96
C SER A 58 -13.90 18.34 -17.61
N ARG A 59 -13.72 17.04 -17.50
CA ARG A 59 -13.93 16.27 -16.26
C ARG A 59 -12.64 16.05 -15.47
N TYR A 60 -11.49 16.34 -16.07
CA TYR A 60 -10.22 16.27 -15.36
C TYR A 60 -9.99 17.54 -14.55
N LEU A 61 -9.48 17.37 -13.34
CA LEU A 61 -9.32 18.46 -12.36
C LEU A 61 -8.01 19.22 -12.56
N ASP A 62 -6.98 18.54 -13.01
CA ASP A 62 -5.63 19.07 -13.13
C ASP A 62 -5.13 19.06 -14.61
N PRO A 63 -4.08 19.82 -14.95
CA PRO A 63 -3.46 19.82 -16.27
C PRO A 63 -2.94 18.45 -16.69
N ASP A 64 -2.74 18.26 -18.02
CA ASP A 64 -2.26 17.01 -18.62
C ASP A 64 -0.73 16.84 -18.57
N ALA A 65 -0.03 17.67 -17.89
CA ALA A 65 1.40 17.53 -17.62
C ALA A 65 1.71 18.27 -16.33
N GLY A 66 2.16 17.56 -15.34
CA GLY A 66 2.54 18.10 -14.05
C GLY A 66 4.05 18.35 -13.96
N GLU A 67 4.43 19.23 -13.02
CA GLU A 67 5.84 19.47 -12.74
C GLU A 67 6.46 18.29 -11.97
N ASN A 68 7.64 17.85 -12.39
CA ASN A 68 8.41 16.77 -11.78
C ASN A 68 7.70 15.41 -11.70
N GLU A 69 6.82 15.13 -12.64
CA GLU A 69 6.38 13.79 -12.94
C GLU A 69 7.55 12.96 -13.51
N ASP A 70 7.53 11.67 -13.25
CA ASP A 70 8.55 10.70 -13.69
C ASP A 70 7.91 9.56 -14.49
N PRO A 71 7.41 9.84 -15.70
CA PRO A 71 6.73 8.84 -16.51
C PRO A 71 7.66 7.66 -16.84
N PRO A 72 7.12 6.45 -16.98
CA PRO A 72 7.88 5.30 -17.46
C PRO A 72 8.62 5.61 -18.75
N ARG A 73 9.80 5.02 -18.91
CA ARG A 73 10.60 5.20 -20.11
C ARG A 73 9.77 5.01 -21.38
N GLY A 74 9.84 5.97 -22.28
CA GLY A 74 9.14 5.98 -23.56
C GLY A 74 7.74 6.61 -23.52
N TRP A 75 7.24 7.00 -22.35
CA TRP A 75 6.06 7.84 -22.23
C TRP A 75 6.43 9.33 -22.08
N ALA A 76 5.54 10.19 -22.53
CA ALA A 76 5.53 11.61 -22.17
C ALA A 76 4.77 11.79 -20.84
N ALA A 77 4.85 12.99 -20.26
CA ALA A 77 4.05 13.38 -19.10
C ALA A 77 2.60 13.72 -19.47
N SER A 78 2.16 13.42 -20.66
CA SER A 78 0.81 13.71 -21.17
C SER A 78 0.30 12.61 -22.07
N PHE A 79 -1.00 12.44 -22.10
CA PHE A 79 -1.69 11.49 -22.96
C PHE A 79 -1.46 11.72 -24.46
N PRO A 80 -1.57 10.67 -25.33
CA PRO A 80 -1.82 9.27 -24.97
C PRO A 80 -0.54 8.49 -24.63
N HIS A 81 -0.71 7.36 -23.90
CA HIS A 81 0.37 6.46 -23.54
C HIS A 81 0.27 5.14 -24.31
N VAL A 82 1.33 4.77 -25.05
CA VAL A 82 1.38 3.54 -25.83
C VAL A 82 2.21 2.49 -25.10
N LEU A 83 1.67 1.29 -24.92
CA LEU A 83 2.37 0.14 -24.36
C LEU A 83 3.31 -0.48 -25.39
N LYS A 84 4.47 0.12 -25.60
CA LYS A 84 5.36 -0.27 -26.69
C LYS A 84 6.68 -0.85 -26.23
N GLY A 85 7.16 -0.47 -25.04
CA GLY A 85 8.51 -0.81 -24.62
C GLY A 85 9.59 -0.02 -25.38
N ALA A 86 10.82 -0.48 -25.31
CA ALA A 86 11.97 0.14 -25.98
C ALA A 86 12.25 -0.46 -27.37
N GLY A 87 11.74 -1.66 -27.65
CA GLY A 87 11.97 -2.43 -28.87
C GLY A 87 10.71 -2.67 -29.71
N ASN A 88 10.76 -3.72 -30.52
CA ASN A 88 9.66 -4.17 -31.38
C ASN A 88 8.89 -5.38 -30.82
N SER A 89 9.16 -5.73 -29.58
CA SER A 89 8.52 -6.83 -28.84
C SER A 89 8.40 -6.45 -27.37
N PRO A 90 7.53 -7.13 -26.59
CA PRO A 90 7.45 -6.92 -25.14
C PRO A 90 8.83 -7.08 -24.48
N ASP A 91 9.21 -6.08 -23.69
CA ASP A 91 10.45 -6.01 -22.92
C ASP A 91 10.19 -5.47 -21.51
N ASP A 92 11.22 -5.21 -20.71
CA ASP A 92 11.08 -4.70 -19.36
C ASP A 92 10.43 -3.30 -19.33
N VAL A 93 10.65 -2.48 -20.36
CA VAL A 93 10.01 -1.16 -20.49
C VAL A 93 8.51 -1.31 -20.75
N PHE A 94 8.13 -2.23 -21.65
CA PHE A 94 6.72 -2.55 -21.88
C PHE A 94 6.05 -3.04 -20.59
N ARG A 95 6.72 -3.94 -19.83
CA ARG A 95 6.16 -4.45 -18.59
C ARG A 95 5.95 -3.35 -17.54
N ALA A 96 6.92 -2.44 -17.39
CA ALA A 96 6.78 -1.28 -16.50
C ALA A 96 5.67 -0.31 -16.93
N GLN A 97 5.49 -0.10 -18.24
CA GLN A 97 4.37 0.67 -18.80
C GLN A 97 3.02 -0.02 -18.56
N TRP A 98 2.99 -1.35 -18.72
CA TRP A 98 1.77 -2.14 -18.51
C TRP A 98 1.32 -2.09 -17.04
N GLU A 99 2.24 -2.26 -16.10
CA GLU A 99 1.96 -2.22 -14.66
C GLU A 99 1.44 -0.85 -14.20
N GLN A 100 1.88 0.22 -14.86
CA GLN A 100 1.42 1.60 -14.61
C GLN A 100 0.25 2.03 -15.49
N SER A 101 -0.48 1.08 -16.05
CA SER A 101 -1.63 1.36 -16.93
C SER A 101 -2.91 0.69 -16.43
N PRO A 102 -4.10 1.17 -16.82
CA PRO A 102 -5.36 0.54 -16.45
C PRO A 102 -5.54 -0.87 -17.02
N PHE A 103 -4.71 -1.27 -17.99
CA PHE A 103 -4.75 -2.62 -18.55
C PHE A 103 -4.35 -3.69 -17.52
N ALA A 104 -3.44 -3.37 -16.59
CA ALA A 104 -3.03 -4.30 -15.55
C ALA A 104 -4.16 -4.58 -14.55
N ASP A 105 -4.86 -3.55 -14.10
CA ASP A 105 -5.99 -3.72 -13.18
C ASP A 105 -7.18 -4.39 -13.89
N ALA A 106 -7.46 -4.05 -15.15
CA ALA A 106 -8.45 -4.74 -15.94
C ALA A 106 -8.11 -6.24 -16.16
N TYR A 107 -6.83 -6.56 -16.35
CA TYR A 107 -6.36 -7.94 -16.38
C TYR A 107 -6.62 -8.64 -15.06
N LEU A 108 -6.28 -7.99 -13.93
CA LEU A 108 -6.48 -8.55 -12.59
C LEU A 108 -7.98 -8.77 -12.28
N GLY A 109 -8.86 -7.87 -12.69
CA GLY A 109 -10.31 -8.04 -12.54
C GLY A 109 -10.83 -9.29 -13.29
N ARG A 110 -10.38 -9.51 -14.54
CA ARG A 110 -10.70 -10.74 -15.30
C ARG A 110 -10.11 -11.99 -14.67
N PHE A 111 -8.89 -11.89 -14.16
CA PHE A 111 -8.22 -12.98 -13.46
C PHE A 111 -8.97 -13.38 -12.20
N ALA A 112 -9.40 -12.41 -11.39
CA ALA A 112 -10.20 -12.64 -10.19
C ALA A 112 -11.51 -13.37 -10.52
N ALA A 113 -12.24 -12.93 -11.55
CA ALA A 113 -13.47 -13.59 -12.00
C ALA A 113 -13.22 -15.04 -12.46
N ALA A 114 -12.13 -15.28 -13.19
CA ALA A 114 -11.75 -16.63 -13.63
C ALA A 114 -11.40 -17.55 -12.46
N LEU A 115 -10.74 -17.03 -11.41
CA LEU A 115 -10.47 -17.80 -10.18
C LEU A 115 -11.75 -18.12 -9.42
N VAL A 116 -12.69 -17.19 -9.31
CA VAL A 116 -14.02 -17.45 -8.70
C VAL A 116 -14.71 -18.61 -9.40
N GLU A 117 -14.72 -18.63 -10.74
CA GLU A 117 -15.35 -19.69 -11.53
C GLU A 117 -14.59 -21.01 -11.38
N SER A 118 -13.28 -21.01 -11.59
CA SER A 118 -12.47 -22.23 -11.59
C SER A 118 -12.36 -22.90 -10.20
N LEU A 119 -12.33 -22.10 -9.14
CA LEU A 119 -12.27 -22.58 -7.76
C LEU A 119 -13.65 -22.69 -7.11
N GLN A 120 -14.73 -22.43 -7.86
CA GLN A 120 -16.12 -22.48 -7.40
C GLN A 120 -16.39 -21.66 -6.13
N LEU A 121 -15.73 -20.50 -5.98
CA LEU A 121 -15.92 -19.65 -4.80
C LEU A 121 -17.38 -19.20 -4.68
N GLY A 122 -17.89 -19.21 -3.45
CA GLY A 122 -19.29 -18.94 -3.12
C GLY A 122 -20.23 -20.15 -3.30
N ARG A 123 -19.68 -21.34 -3.58
CA ARG A 123 -20.44 -22.60 -3.77
C ARG A 123 -20.10 -23.66 -2.72
N HIS A 124 -19.16 -23.38 -1.82
CA HIS A 124 -18.80 -24.27 -0.71
C HIS A 124 -19.76 -24.13 0.46
N GLU A 125 -19.75 -25.10 1.41
CA GLU A 125 -20.60 -25.03 2.60
C GLU A 125 -20.21 -23.88 3.55
N GLY A 126 -18.92 -23.49 3.58
CA GLY A 126 -18.38 -22.38 4.38
C GLY A 126 -18.23 -21.10 3.55
N PRO A 127 -17.93 -19.98 4.23
CA PRO A 127 -17.62 -18.74 3.55
C PRO A 127 -16.28 -18.82 2.82
N ASP A 128 -16.27 -18.45 1.55
CA ASP A 128 -15.04 -18.24 0.79
C ASP A 128 -14.57 -16.79 0.90
N VAL A 129 -13.27 -16.56 0.80
CA VAL A 129 -12.66 -15.23 0.86
C VAL A 129 -11.77 -15.01 -0.37
N LEU A 130 -12.04 -13.95 -1.11
CA LEU A 130 -11.21 -13.48 -2.21
C LEU A 130 -10.59 -12.13 -1.86
N GLY A 131 -9.28 -12.05 -1.79
CA GLY A 131 -8.54 -10.80 -1.61
C GLY A 131 -7.89 -10.39 -2.94
N ILE A 132 -8.12 -9.15 -3.37
CA ILE A 132 -7.58 -8.59 -4.63
C ILE A 132 -6.84 -7.32 -4.28
N GLY A 133 -5.59 -7.18 -4.75
CA GLY A 133 -4.80 -5.95 -4.65
C GLY A 133 -4.63 -5.32 -6.02
N PHE A 134 -5.35 -4.25 -6.30
CA PHE A 134 -5.17 -3.41 -7.48
C PHE A 134 -4.02 -2.43 -7.23
N SER A 135 -2.84 -2.72 -7.78
CA SER A 135 -1.60 -2.00 -7.44
C SER A 135 -1.23 -0.91 -8.44
N SER A 136 -1.84 -0.88 -9.62
CA SER A 136 -1.52 0.10 -10.66
C SER A 136 -1.72 1.56 -10.23
N PRO A 137 -2.76 1.92 -9.43
CA PRO A 137 -2.93 3.30 -8.97
C PRO A 137 -1.76 3.80 -8.09
N ASP A 138 -1.20 2.94 -7.22
CA ASP A 138 -0.05 3.30 -6.40
C ASP A 138 1.22 3.45 -7.23
N ILE A 139 1.52 2.45 -8.07
CA ILE A 139 2.74 2.44 -8.90
C ILE A 139 2.74 3.65 -9.85
N LEU A 140 1.60 3.94 -10.48
CA LEU A 140 1.42 5.14 -11.30
C LEU A 140 1.52 6.42 -10.47
N GLY A 141 0.92 6.40 -9.28
CA GLY A 141 0.91 7.52 -8.33
C GLY A 141 2.31 7.96 -7.91
N HIS A 142 3.25 7.03 -7.76
CA HIS A 142 4.66 7.35 -7.52
C HIS A 142 5.27 8.20 -8.65
N SER A 143 4.92 7.89 -9.89
CA SER A 143 5.47 8.53 -11.09
C SER A 143 4.79 9.87 -11.39
N PHE A 144 3.47 9.89 -11.46
CA PHE A 144 2.71 11.06 -11.91
C PHE A 144 2.16 11.91 -10.76
N GLY A 145 2.14 11.36 -9.54
CA GLY A 145 1.55 12.04 -8.37
C GLY A 145 0.02 12.00 -8.36
N PRO A 146 -0.59 12.22 -7.17
CA PRO A 146 -2.04 12.09 -6.98
C PRO A 146 -2.87 13.16 -7.70
N ARG A 147 -2.24 14.19 -8.21
CA ARG A 147 -2.88 15.30 -8.90
C ARG A 147 -2.63 15.31 -10.41
N SER A 148 -2.32 14.16 -11.00
CA SER A 148 -2.19 14.00 -12.45
C SER A 148 -3.51 13.56 -13.08
N ARG A 149 -3.64 13.82 -14.37
CA ARG A 149 -4.75 13.27 -15.16
C ARG A 149 -4.67 11.76 -15.25
N GLU A 150 -3.48 11.23 -15.32
CA GLU A 150 -3.21 9.80 -15.38
C GLU A 150 -3.77 9.07 -14.16
N VAL A 151 -3.54 9.59 -12.96
CA VAL A 151 -4.07 8.98 -11.73
C VAL A 151 -5.60 9.14 -11.66
N GLN A 152 -6.15 10.28 -12.05
CA GLN A 152 -7.61 10.46 -12.12
C GLN A 152 -8.25 9.52 -13.13
N ASP A 153 -7.65 9.33 -14.30
CA ASP A 153 -8.13 8.44 -15.35
C ASP A 153 -8.00 6.97 -14.96
N MET A 154 -6.90 6.63 -14.28
CA MET A 154 -6.70 5.30 -13.69
C MET A 154 -7.84 4.93 -12.74
N TYR A 155 -8.26 5.84 -11.86
CA TYR A 155 -9.39 5.58 -10.97
C TYR A 155 -10.71 5.42 -11.71
N ALA A 156 -10.94 6.17 -12.81
CA ALA A 156 -12.13 5.98 -13.64
C ALA A 156 -12.15 4.59 -14.31
N HIS A 157 -11.00 4.14 -14.81
CA HIS A 157 -10.86 2.78 -15.35
C HIS A 157 -10.98 1.68 -14.28
N LEU A 158 -10.47 1.94 -13.06
CA LEU A 158 -10.60 1.00 -11.95
C LEU A 158 -12.06 0.85 -11.51
N ASP A 159 -12.84 1.95 -11.51
CA ASP A 159 -14.27 1.90 -11.24
C ASP A 159 -15.00 0.99 -12.24
N ASP A 160 -14.75 1.16 -13.55
CA ASP A 160 -15.27 0.28 -14.60
C ASP A 160 -14.84 -1.18 -14.42
N THR A 161 -13.59 -1.40 -14.03
CA THR A 161 -13.04 -2.75 -13.78
C THR A 161 -13.74 -3.42 -12.60
N ILE A 162 -13.92 -2.70 -11.49
CA ILE A 162 -14.65 -3.20 -10.31
C ILE A 162 -16.11 -3.45 -10.66
N GLY A 163 -16.78 -2.54 -11.37
CA GLY A 163 -18.15 -2.72 -11.84
C GLY A 163 -18.30 -4.01 -12.67
N THR A 164 -17.42 -4.22 -13.66
CA THR A 164 -17.39 -5.42 -14.48
C THR A 164 -17.17 -6.70 -13.65
N LEU A 165 -16.30 -6.64 -12.65
CA LEU A 165 -16.07 -7.77 -11.73
C LEU A 165 -17.32 -8.07 -10.91
N LEU A 166 -18.00 -7.06 -10.38
CA LEU A 166 -19.22 -7.22 -9.59
C LEU A 166 -20.36 -7.82 -10.43
N ASP A 167 -20.53 -7.39 -11.69
CA ASP A 167 -21.48 -7.99 -12.63
C ASP A 167 -21.19 -9.48 -12.86
N ARG A 168 -19.92 -9.85 -12.96
CA ARG A 168 -19.53 -11.26 -13.08
C ARG A 168 -19.79 -12.05 -11.80
N LEU A 169 -19.55 -11.47 -10.63
CA LEU A 169 -19.86 -12.09 -9.34
C LEU A 169 -21.37 -12.32 -9.18
N ASP A 170 -22.20 -11.37 -9.63
CA ASP A 170 -23.67 -11.54 -9.65
C ASP A 170 -24.09 -12.76 -10.46
N VAL A 171 -23.40 -13.07 -11.57
CA VAL A 171 -23.66 -14.25 -12.39
C VAL A 171 -23.10 -15.53 -11.78
N LEU A 172 -21.87 -15.50 -11.29
CA LEU A 172 -21.12 -16.68 -10.84
C LEU A 172 -21.57 -17.14 -9.44
N VAL A 173 -21.76 -16.22 -8.53
CA VAL A 173 -22.07 -16.47 -7.11
C VAL A 173 -23.55 -16.25 -6.83
N GLY A 174 -24.11 -15.21 -7.40
CA GLY A 174 -25.49 -14.78 -7.20
C GLY A 174 -25.59 -13.42 -6.53
N ARG A 175 -26.52 -12.61 -7.00
CA ARG A 175 -26.79 -11.30 -6.42
C ARG A 175 -27.15 -11.43 -4.94
N ASN A 176 -26.58 -10.59 -4.11
CA ASN A 176 -26.76 -10.61 -2.65
C ASN A 176 -26.22 -11.86 -1.93
N GLN A 177 -25.33 -12.64 -2.56
CA GLN A 177 -24.68 -13.80 -1.94
C GLN A 177 -23.23 -13.53 -1.51
N TYR A 178 -22.76 -12.28 -1.64
CA TYR A 178 -21.42 -11.88 -1.25
C TYR A 178 -21.40 -10.51 -0.60
N VAL A 179 -20.36 -10.25 0.17
CA VAL A 179 -20.05 -8.96 0.77
C VAL A 179 -18.74 -8.45 0.21
N VAL A 180 -18.67 -7.18 -0.14
CA VAL A 180 -17.46 -6.50 -0.59
C VAL A 180 -16.99 -5.56 0.50
N ALA A 181 -15.69 -5.56 0.77
CA ALA A 181 -14.99 -4.54 1.52
C ALA A 181 -13.88 -3.97 0.63
N LEU A 182 -13.88 -2.66 0.41
CA LEU A 182 -12.87 -1.95 -0.37
C LEU A 182 -12.19 -0.91 0.52
N THR A 183 -10.87 -0.87 0.46
CA THR A 183 -10.03 0.13 1.13
C THR A 183 -8.74 0.33 0.34
N SER A 184 -7.90 1.25 0.78
CA SER A 184 -6.49 1.35 0.41
C SER A 184 -5.60 1.04 1.61
N ASP A 185 -4.38 0.62 1.37
CA ASP A 185 -3.35 0.42 2.40
C ASP A 185 -2.74 1.75 2.87
N HIS A 186 -2.71 2.77 2.02
CA HIS A 186 -2.26 4.13 2.32
C HIS A 186 -2.79 5.13 1.29
N GLY A 187 -2.58 6.41 1.55
CA GLY A 187 -2.67 7.49 0.59
C GLY A 187 -1.28 7.88 0.08
N VAL A 188 -1.13 9.09 -0.48
CA VAL A 188 0.15 9.53 -1.08
C VAL A 188 0.32 11.05 -1.00
N ALA A 189 1.57 11.51 -0.85
CA ALA A 189 1.92 12.92 -0.88
C ALA A 189 1.78 13.51 -2.29
N THR A 190 1.34 14.77 -2.39
CA THR A 190 1.48 15.54 -3.63
C THR A 190 2.97 15.80 -3.92
N ILE A 191 3.35 15.80 -5.19
CA ILE A 191 4.72 16.14 -5.64
C ILE A 191 5.14 17.47 -5.02
N PRO A 192 6.28 17.55 -4.33
CA PRO A 192 6.68 18.76 -3.58
C PRO A 192 6.75 20.04 -4.41
N GLU A 193 7.12 19.94 -5.68
CA GLU A 193 7.21 21.05 -6.61
C GLU A 193 5.82 21.63 -6.92
N GLN A 194 4.84 20.77 -7.11
CA GLN A 194 3.44 21.16 -7.31
C GLN A 194 2.85 21.83 -6.07
N LEU A 195 3.20 21.35 -4.85
CA LEU A 195 2.84 22.03 -3.59
C LEU A 195 3.41 23.45 -3.54
N ARG A 196 4.72 23.62 -3.82
CA ARG A 196 5.35 24.95 -3.83
C ARG A 196 4.72 25.91 -4.83
N ARG A 197 4.35 25.42 -6.02
CA ARG A 197 3.65 26.23 -7.02
C ARG A 197 2.29 26.72 -6.53
N SER A 198 1.60 25.93 -5.70
CA SER A 198 0.33 26.34 -5.05
C SER A 198 0.54 27.18 -3.77
N GLY A 199 1.78 27.59 -3.45
CA GLY A 199 2.11 28.41 -2.28
C GLY A 199 2.19 27.59 -0.98
N GLN A 200 2.17 26.28 -1.05
CA GLN A 200 2.31 25.41 0.11
C GLN A 200 3.78 25.01 0.36
N LYS A 201 4.08 24.59 1.58
CA LYS A 201 5.40 24.07 1.92
C LYS A 201 5.57 22.66 1.37
N GLY A 202 6.78 22.34 0.93
CA GLY A 202 7.14 21.01 0.46
C GLY A 202 8.57 20.99 -0.04
N GLY A 203 9.18 19.81 -0.03
CA GLY A 203 10.57 19.67 -0.47
C GLY A 203 11.06 18.24 -0.45
N ARG A 204 12.33 18.09 -0.81
CA ARG A 204 13.00 16.80 -0.90
C ARG A 204 14.21 16.76 0.04
N VAL A 205 14.35 15.66 0.75
CA VAL A 205 15.52 15.35 1.56
C VAL A 205 16.41 14.39 0.77
N SER A 206 17.64 14.80 0.51
CA SER A 206 18.62 13.91 -0.13
C SER A 206 19.15 12.89 0.88
N ALA A 207 18.77 11.63 0.75
CA ALA A 207 19.23 10.55 1.61
C ALA A 207 20.77 10.41 1.60
N ALA A 208 21.41 10.58 0.44
CA ALA A 208 22.87 10.53 0.30
C ALA A 208 23.56 11.67 1.05
N THR A 209 23.11 12.91 0.83
CA THR A 209 23.66 14.08 1.51
C THR A 209 23.47 13.99 3.03
N LEU A 210 22.30 13.53 3.45
CA LEU A 210 21.99 13.34 4.87
C LEU A 210 22.89 12.26 5.48
N ARG A 211 23.03 11.11 4.83
CA ARG A 211 23.94 10.04 5.26
C ARG A 211 25.35 10.56 5.50
N ASP A 212 25.92 11.29 4.53
CA ASP A 212 27.29 11.82 4.63
C ASP A 212 27.41 12.88 5.74
N THR A 213 26.36 13.65 5.99
CA THR A 213 26.32 14.62 7.09
C THR A 213 26.30 13.91 8.44
N LEU A 214 25.47 12.89 8.59
CA LEU A 214 25.37 12.10 9.82
C LEU A 214 26.65 11.31 10.08
N GLU A 215 27.27 10.75 9.04
CA GLU A 215 28.54 10.03 9.14
C GLU A 215 29.64 10.94 9.74
N ARG A 216 29.80 12.15 9.17
CA ARG A 216 30.78 13.14 9.71
C ARG A 216 30.47 13.54 11.16
N ALA A 217 29.20 13.76 11.48
CA ALA A 217 28.79 14.14 12.83
C ALA A 217 29.05 13.00 13.83
N ALA A 218 28.77 11.77 13.45
CA ALA A 218 29.00 10.58 14.27
C ALA A 218 30.50 10.32 14.50
N GLN A 219 31.33 10.49 13.45
CA GLN A 219 32.79 10.37 13.56
C GLN A 219 33.39 11.46 14.48
N ALA A 220 32.94 12.70 14.33
CA ALA A 220 33.42 13.80 15.16
C ALA A 220 33.07 13.60 16.64
N ALA A 221 31.89 13.06 16.95
CA ALA A 221 31.43 12.88 18.33
C ALA A 221 31.82 11.52 18.94
N GLY A 222 31.85 10.46 18.12
CA GLY A 222 32.07 9.07 18.56
C GLY A 222 33.46 8.52 18.30
N GLY A 223 34.30 9.24 17.52
CA GLY A 223 35.64 8.82 17.10
C GLY A 223 35.62 8.07 15.76
N PRO A 224 36.76 7.55 15.29
CA PRO A 224 36.90 6.91 14.01
C PRO A 224 36.01 5.67 13.89
N GLY A 225 35.49 5.43 12.66
CA GLY A 225 34.64 4.29 12.30
C GLY A 225 33.68 4.64 11.16
N THR A 226 33.00 3.65 10.61
CA THR A 226 31.83 3.83 9.72
C THR A 226 30.59 3.64 10.56
N TYR A 227 29.72 4.63 10.60
CA TYR A 227 28.57 4.65 11.51
C TYR A 227 27.25 4.39 10.81
N ILE A 228 27.05 4.97 9.63
CA ILE A 228 25.74 5.01 8.96
C ILE A 228 25.68 4.02 7.80
N ALA A 229 24.90 2.97 7.97
CA ALA A 229 24.66 1.97 6.94
C ALA A 229 23.72 2.49 5.85
N ARG A 230 22.58 3.08 6.26
CA ARG A 230 21.54 3.55 5.33
C ARG A 230 20.67 4.66 5.94
N VAL A 231 20.15 5.55 5.06
CA VAL A 231 19.19 6.60 5.40
C VAL A 231 18.09 6.63 4.33
N GLY A 232 16.88 6.93 4.71
CA GLY A 232 15.78 7.32 3.86
C GLY A 232 14.71 6.27 3.64
N ALA A 233 15.07 5.01 3.43
CA ALA A 233 14.07 3.96 3.26
C ALA A 233 13.16 3.88 4.50
N ALA A 234 11.85 3.88 4.30
CA ALA A 234 10.83 3.88 5.35
C ALA A 234 10.98 5.03 6.38
N ASN A 235 11.62 6.15 6.00
CA ASN A 235 11.93 7.28 6.89
C ASN A 235 12.76 6.86 8.11
N GLU A 236 13.77 6.03 7.90
CA GLU A 236 14.61 5.48 8.98
C GLU A 236 16.10 5.72 8.74
N VAL A 237 16.87 5.69 9.84
CA VAL A 237 18.33 5.68 9.84
C VAL A 237 18.82 4.38 10.44
N TYR A 238 19.61 3.66 9.69
CA TYR A 238 20.26 2.42 10.10
C TYR A 238 21.74 2.67 10.35
N PHE A 239 22.20 2.28 11.51
CA PHE A 239 23.63 2.31 11.85
C PHE A 239 24.29 0.98 11.47
N GLU A 240 25.60 1.05 11.24
CA GLU A 240 26.41 -0.16 11.16
C GLU A 240 26.36 -0.96 12.47
N PRO A 241 26.49 -2.29 12.42
CA PRO A 241 26.36 -3.14 13.60
C PRO A 241 27.18 -2.65 14.81
N GLY A 242 26.49 -2.41 15.92
CA GLY A 242 27.07 -1.93 17.18
C GLY A 242 27.38 -0.44 17.26
N MET A 243 27.31 0.31 16.17
CA MET A 243 27.66 1.73 16.16
C MET A 243 26.61 2.60 16.82
N TYR A 244 25.33 2.27 16.68
CA TYR A 244 24.28 2.95 17.45
C TYR A 244 24.50 2.78 18.96
N ASP A 245 24.74 1.57 19.44
CA ASP A 245 24.96 1.32 20.87
C ASP A 245 26.25 1.98 21.38
N ARG A 246 27.28 2.08 20.55
CA ARG A 246 28.49 2.84 20.87
C ARG A 246 28.19 4.33 21.08
N LEU A 247 27.37 4.96 20.25
CA LEU A 247 26.94 6.35 20.44
C LEU A 247 25.98 6.48 21.62
N ARG A 248 25.06 5.54 21.79
CA ARG A 248 24.10 5.53 22.90
C ARG A 248 24.78 5.45 24.27
N ALA A 249 25.88 4.72 24.38
CA ALA A 249 26.70 4.68 25.57
C ALA A 249 27.37 6.05 25.90
N ARG A 250 27.31 6.98 24.95
CA ARG A 250 27.80 8.38 25.10
C ARG A 250 26.68 9.34 24.70
N PRO A 251 25.70 9.64 25.59
CA PRO A 251 24.51 10.39 25.23
C PRO A 251 24.78 11.73 24.54
N ALA A 252 25.83 12.41 24.90
CA ALA A 252 26.25 13.66 24.24
C ALA A 252 26.62 13.44 22.77
N ALA A 253 27.28 12.33 22.44
CA ALA A 253 27.63 11.98 21.04
C ALA A 253 26.42 11.63 20.21
N LEU A 254 25.50 10.81 20.74
CA LEU A 254 24.23 10.49 20.03
C LEU A 254 23.40 11.74 19.81
N ASN A 255 23.33 12.65 20.80
CA ASN A 255 22.61 13.91 20.68
C ASN A 255 23.18 14.83 19.57
N VAL A 256 24.46 14.79 19.28
CA VAL A 256 25.04 15.51 18.13
C VAL A 256 24.42 15.00 16.82
N VAL A 257 24.34 13.71 16.65
CA VAL A 257 23.74 13.10 15.44
C VAL A 257 22.25 13.44 15.33
N ILE A 258 21.51 13.32 16.43
CA ILE A 258 20.07 13.63 16.47
C ILE A 258 19.82 15.10 16.11
N LYS A 259 20.59 16.04 16.68
CA LYS A 259 20.49 17.46 16.35
C LYS A 259 20.79 17.77 14.88
N GLN A 260 21.68 17.02 14.24
CA GLN A 260 21.91 17.16 12.79
C GLN A 260 20.69 16.73 11.97
N LEU A 261 19.96 15.71 12.42
CA LEU A 261 18.70 15.29 11.81
C LEU A 261 17.61 16.35 12.02
N GLU A 262 17.40 16.79 13.26
CA GLU A 262 16.39 17.79 13.62
C GLU A 262 16.62 19.16 12.94
N ALA A 263 17.87 19.46 12.58
CA ALA A 263 18.21 20.67 11.84
C ALA A 263 17.95 20.59 10.34
N GLN A 264 17.61 19.41 9.81
CA GLN A 264 17.34 19.25 8.38
C GLN A 264 15.93 19.75 8.04
N PRO A 265 15.77 20.59 7.01
CA PRO A 265 14.46 20.93 6.49
C PRO A 265 13.67 19.67 6.11
N GLY A 266 12.41 19.59 6.53
CA GLY A 266 11.54 18.47 6.20
C GLY A 266 11.53 17.33 7.23
N ILE A 267 12.37 17.38 8.26
CA ILE A 267 12.32 16.44 9.39
C ILE A 267 11.63 17.13 10.57
N ALA A 268 10.42 16.68 10.90
CA ALA A 268 9.64 17.22 11.99
C ALA A 268 10.10 16.72 13.36
N ARG A 269 10.43 15.42 13.46
CA ARG A 269 10.89 14.79 14.70
C ARG A 269 11.75 13.56 14.43
N VAL A 270 12.60 13.25 15.40
CA VAL A 270 13.44 12.06 15.41
C VAL A 270 13.11 11.24 16.66
N PHE A 271 12.85 9.96 16.48
CA PHE A 271 12.60 9.02 17.56
C PHE A 271 13.70 7.98 17.62
N ARG A 272 14.14 7.63 18.82
CA ARG A 272 15.06 6.53 19.08
C ARG A 272 14.28 5.22 19.14
N ARG A 273 14.89 4.12 18.73
CA ARG A 273 14.27 2.79 18.79
C ARG A 273 13.77 2.42 20.20
N GLU A 274 14.43 2.93 21.26
CA GLU A 274 14.01 2.71 22.64
C GLU A 274 12.73 3.46 23.00
N GLU A 275 12.51 4.64 22.40
CA GLU A 275 11.33 5.49 22.67
C GLU A 275 10.08 4.92 22.03
N VAL A 276 10.21 4.25 20.87
CA VAL A 276 9.07 3.72 20.12
C VAL A 276 8.63 2.34 20.57
N ARG A 277 9.49 1.54 21.16
CA ARG A 277 9.26 0.12 21.47
C ARG A 277 7.94 -0.15 22.21
N ASP A 278 7.60 0.68 23.17
CA ASP A 278 6.44 0.49 24.05
C ASP A 278 5.42 1.63 23.93
N ALA A 279 5.50 2.43 22.84
CA ALA A 279 4.73 3.66 22.69
C ALA A 279 3.46 3.50 21.80
N ALA A 280 3.01 2.30 21.49
CA ALA A 280 1.83 2.04 20.64
C ALA A 280 0.52 2.64 21.23
N ALA A 281 0.44 2.84 22.54
CA ALA A 281 -0.67 3.47 23.21
C ALA A 281 -0.45 4.97 23.50
N SER A 282 0.60 5.60 22.96
CA SER A 282 0.90 7.02 23.18
C SER A 282 -0.21 7.95 22.67
N HIS A 283 -0.47 9.02 23.42
CA HIS A 283 -1.33 10.12 22.96
C HIS A 283 -0.62 11.04 21.96
N ASP A 284 0.70 11.00 21.88
CA ASP A 284 1.48 11.66 20.84
C ASP A 284 1.31 10.91 19.53
N VAL A 285 0.63 11.53 18.56
CA VAL A 285 0.25 10.91 17.29
C VAL A 285 1.47 10.44 16.48
N LEU A 286 2.54 11.25 16.42
CA LEU A 286 3.74 10.91 15.68
C LEU A 286 4.52 9.77 16.35
N LEU A 287 4.65 9.81 17.67
CA LEU A 287 5.30 8.75 18.43
C LEU A 287 4.52 7.43 18.32
N ARG A 288 3.18 7.49 18.39
CA ARG A 288 2.33 6.31 18.22
C ARG A 288 2.46 5.73 16.81
N ALA A 289 2.45 6.57 15.77
CA ALA A 289 2.63 6.12 14.38
C ALA A 289 3.98 5.43 14.18
N ALA A 290 5.06 6.02 14.71
CA ALA A 290 6.39 5.41 14.69
C ALA A 290 6.41 4.07 15.45
N ALA A 291 5.74 3.98 16.61
CA ALA A 291 5.67 2.76 17.41
C ALA A 291 4.89 1.63 16.70
N LEU A 292 3.81 1.94 16.01
CA LEU A 292 3.00 0.98 15.26
C LEU A 292 3.72 0.44 14.01
N SER A 293 4.65 1.22 13.44
CA SER A 293 5.48 0.77 12.30
C SER A 293 6.76 0.06 12.74
N TYR A 294 7.14 0.17 14.01
CA TYR A 294 8.42 -0.36 14.48
C TYR A 294 8.40 -1.88 14.66
N VAL A 295 9.31 -2.56 14.00
CA VAL A 295 9.54 -4.00 14.16
C VAL A 295 10.96 -4.22 14.69
N PRO A 296 11.14 -4.74 15.92
CA PRO A 296 12.45 -5.04 16.46
C PRO A 296 13.31 -5.87 15.49
N GLN A 297 14.60 -5.55 15.38
CA GLN A 297 15.58 -6.20 14.49
C GLN A 297 15.36 -6.00 12.97
N ARG A 298 14.33 -5.25 12.55
CA ARG A 298 14.06 -4.94 11.16
C ARG A 298 14.04 -3.44 10.90
N SER A 299 13.42 -2.66 11.78
CA SER A 299 13.40 -1.20 11.70
C SER A 299 14.75 -0.60 12.06
N GLY A 300 14.96 0.64 11.60
CA GLY A 300 16.17 1.43 11.88
C GLY A 300 16.36 1.77 13.37
N ASP A 301 17.51 2.26 13.69
CA ASP A 301 17.86 2.69 15.04
C ASP A 301 17.25 4.05 15.41
N LEU A 302 17.01 4.90 14.39
CA LEU A 302 16.27 6.15 14.50
C LEU A 302 15.15 6.17 13.48
N LEU A 303 13.96 6.61 13.89
CA LEU A 303 12.78 6.78 13.04
C LEU A 303 12.52 8.28 12.87
N LEU A 304 12.16 8.68 11.65
CA LEU A 304 12.00 10.08 11.27
C LEU A 304 10.52 10.37 10.98
N ALA A 305 9.95 11.33 11.68
CA ALA A 305 8.69 11.92 11.25
C ALA A 305 8.97 13.05 10.26
N MET A 306 8.39 12.96 9.06
CA MET A 306 8.56 13.99 8.02
C MET A 306 7.55 15.12 8.20
N GLU A 307 7.98 16.36 7.90
CA GLU A 307 7.03 17.47 7.76
C GLU A 307 6.08 17.24 6.57
N PRO A 308 4.84 17.77 6.63
CA PRO A 308 3.91 17.67 5.50
C PRO A 308 4.51 18.19 4.20
N GLY A 309 4.35 17.40 3.11
CA GLY A 309 4.85 17.75 1.78
C GLY A 309 6.34 17.51 1.57
N TRP A 310 7.04 16.92 2.55
CA TRP A 310 8.44 16.55 2.40
C TRP A 310 8.63 15.05 2.19
N THR A 311 9.62 14.70 1.35
CA THR A 311 9.87 13.30 0.95
C THR A 311 11.35 13.03 0.74
N PHE A 312 11.73 11.75 0.83
CA PHE A 312 13.03 11.24 0.37
C PHE A 312 13.04 10.85 -1.12
N ALA A 313 11.90 10.84 -1.80
CA ALA A 313 11.86 10.58 -3.25
C ALA A 313 12.67 11.64 -4.01
N GLY A 314 13.50 11.21 -4.95
CA GLY A 314 14.35 12.10 -5.77
C GLY A 314 13.54 12.84 -6.84
N ILE A 315 12.51 12.20 -7.40
CA ILE A 315 11.57 12.70 -8.41
C ILE A 315 10.22 12.05 -8.16
N GLY A 316 9.14 12.51 -8.78
CA GLY A 316 7.80 12.00 -8.51
C GLY A 316 7.41 12.20 -7.04
N THR A 317 6.74 11.23 -6.46
CA THR A 317 6.35 11.26 -5.05
C THR A 317 6.43 9.88 -4.39
N THR A 318 6.11 9.83 -3.09
CA THR A 318 6.03 8.59 -2.31
C THR A 318 5.08 8.78 -1.11
N HIS A 319 4.88 7.73 -0.36
CA HIS A 319 4.06 7.62 0.84
C HIS A 319 4.88 7.07 2.02
N GLY A 320 4.22 6.73 3.13
CA GLY A 320 4.84 6.11 4.31
C GLY A 320 5.20 7.12 5.40
N SER A 321 4.60 8.30 5.36
CA SER A 321 4.70 9.27 6.47
C SER A 321 3.54 9.13 7.45
N ALA A 322 3.66 9.76 8.62
CA ALA A 322 2.59 9.88 9.60
C ALA A 322 1.60 11.01 9.27
N ASN A 323 1.69 11.62 8.09
CA ASN A 323 0.82 12.70 7.68
C ASN A 323 -0.57 12.17 7.23
N LEU A 324 -1.60 12.99 7.41
CA LEU A 324 -2.98 12.59 7.14
C LEU A 324 -3.21 12.14 5.69
N TYR A 325 -2.54 12.74 4.72
CA TYR A 325 -2.68 12.37 3.31
C TYR A 325 -2.16 10.95 3.00
N ASP A 326 -1.27 10.41 3.82
CA ASP A 326 -0.81 9.02 3.72
C ASP A 326 -1.69 8.06 4.54
N GLN A 327 -2.29 8.54 5.63
CA GLN A 327 -3.00 7.69 6.60
C GLN A 327 -4.51 7.61 6.37
N GLN A 328 -5.12 8.63 5.75
CA GLN A 328 -6.56 8.64 5.50
C GLN A 328 -6.91 7.87 4.25
N VAL A 329 -7.60 6.75 4.43
CA VAL A 329 -8.09 5.88 3.35
C VAL A 329 -9.59 5.61 3.53
N PRO A 330 -10.35 5.34 2.45
CA PRO A 330 -11.75 4.98 2.56
C PRO A 330 -11.92 3.57 3.10
N ILE A 331 -13.04 3.30 3.76
CA ILE A 331 -13.57 1.95 4.00
C ILE A 331 -14.97 1.94 3.41
N ILE A 332 -15.18 1.13 2.37
CA ILE A 332 -16.46 0.98 1.69
C ILE A 332 -16.92 -0.47 1.86
N LEU A 333 -18.11 -0.64 2.38
CA LEU A 333 -18.75 -1.94 2.56
C LEU A 333 -20.01 -2.02 1.68
N MET A 334 -20.20 -3.16 1.00
CA MET A 334 -21.39 -3.44 0.21
C MET A 334 -21.84 -4.89 0.42
N GLY A 335 -23.13 -5.12 0.50
CA GLY A 335 -23.70 -6.47 0.57
C GLY A 335 -25.00 -6.53 1.37
N PRO A 336 -25.65 -7.71 1.46
CA PRO A 336 -27.01 -7.85 1.99
C PRO A 336 -27.12 -7.54 3.49
N THR A 337 -26.03 -7.64 4.23
CA THR A 337 -25.98 -7.39 5.68
C THR A 337 -25.37 -6.03 6.02
N VAL A 338 -25.04 -5.23 5.02
CA VAL A 338 -24.50 -3.89 5.19
C VAL A 338 -25.65 -2.88 5.17
N LYS A 339 -25.63 -1.97 6.12
CA LYS A 339 -26.61 -0.88 6.23
C LYS A 339 -26.08 0.33 5.45
N ALA A 340 -26.84 0.78 4.45
CA ALA A 340 -26.49 1.95 3.66
C ALA A 340 -26.39 3.21 4.54
N GLY A 341 -25.34 3.99 4.37
CA GLY A 341 -25.11 5.23 5.12
C GLY A 341 -23.65 5.66 5.11
N GLU A 342 -23.39 6.84 5.64
CA GLU A 342 -22.05 7.37 5.91
C GLU A 342 -21.81 7.31 7.43
N TYR A 343 -20.69 6.70 7.82
CA TYR A 343 -20.32 6.48 9.21
C TYR A 343 -19.05 7.28 9.52
N ARG A 344 -19.12 8.15 10.54
CA ARG A 344 -18.03 9.06 10.92
C ARG A 344 -17.31 8.64 12.20
N GLU A 345 -17.61 7.44 12.69
CA GLU A 345 -16.91 6.85 13.81
C GLU A 345 -15.44 6.57 13.43
N ALA A 346 -14.56 6.61 14.43
CA ALA A 346 -13.17 6.27 14.20
C ALA A 346 -13.05 4.80 13.75
N ALA A 347 -12.47 4.59 12.59
CA ALA A 347 -12.26 3.28 11.99
C ALA A 347 -10.88 3.21 11.33
N THR A 348 -10.36 2.01 11.17
CA THR A 348 -9.10 1.72 10.50
C THR A 348 -9.27 0.53 9.55
N PRO A 349 -8.41 0.36 8.53
CA PRO A 349 -8.44 -0.84 7.69
C PRO A 349 -8.32 -2.16 8.47
N ALA A 350 -7.72 -2.15 9.67
CA ALA A 350 -7.66 -3.31 10.56
C ALA A 350 -9.04 -3.81 11.00
N ASP A 351 -10.07 -2.97 10.95
CA ASP A 351 -11.45 -3.30 11.33
C ASP A 351 -12.18 -4.14 10.26
N ILE A 352 -11.66 -4.18 9.04
CA ILE A 352 -12.28 -4.92 7.93
C ILE A 352 -12.28 -6.42 8.20
N ALA A 353 -11.13 -6.98 8.56
CA ALA A 353 -11.01 -8.42 8.78
C ALA A 353 -11.94 -8.96 9.89
N PRO A 354 -11.99 -8.38 11.11
CA PRO A 354 -12.94 -8.82 12.13
C PRO A 354 -14.40 -8.54 11.76
N THR A 355 -14.68 -7.52 10.93
CA THR A 355 -16.03 -7.25 10.43
C THR A 355 -16.49 -8.35 9.46
N LEU A 356 -15.66 -8.71 8.46
CA LEU A 356 -15.95 -9.80 7.53
C LEU A 356 -16.05 -11.16 8.25
N ALA A 357 -15.16 -11.42 9.20
CA ALA A 357 -15.22 -12.62 10.01
C ALA A 357 -16.55 -12.73 10.81
N ALA A 358 -16.96 -11.63 11.44
CA ALA A 358 -18.23 -11.58 12.16
C ALA A 358 -19.45 -11.83 11.26
N LEU A 359 -19.45 -11.29 10.04
CA LEU A 359 -20.48 -11.57 9.04
C LEU A 359 -20.49 -13.03 8.58
N SER A 360 -19.33 -13.66 8.57
CA SER A 360 -19.14 -15.08 8.23
C SER A 360 -19.35 -16.03 9.42
N GLY A 361 -19.71 -15.52 10.60
CA GLY A 361 -19.86 -16.32 11.83
C GLY A 361 -18.54 -16.82 12.42
N ILE A 362 -17.41 -16.24 12.05
CA ILE A 362 -16.06 -16.62 12.48
C ILE A 362 -15.59 -15.65 13.57
N ALA A 363 -15.07 -16.21 14.68
CA ALA A 363 -14.45 -15.40 15.72
C ALA A 363 -12.98 -15.11 15.40
N MET A 364 -12.57 -13.84 15.56
CA MET A 364 -11.17 -13.39 15.43
C MET A 364 -10.66 -12.78 16.75
N PRO A 365 -10.45 -13.56 17.82
CA PRO A 365 -10.11 -13.02 19.14
C PRO A 365 -8.73 -12.34 19.24
N ARG A 366 -7.88 -12.51 18.21
CA ARG A 366 -6.55 -11.89 18.12
C ARG A 366 -6.51 -10.70 17.14
N ALA A 367 -7.64 -10.31 16.57
CA ALA A 367 -7.67 -9.13 15.71
C ALA A 367 -7.39 -7.87 16.55
N GLU A 368 -6.55 -6.99 16.02
CA GLU A 368 -6.29 -5.68 16.64
C GLU A 368 -7.40 -4.68 16.32
N GLY A 369 -8.10 -4.88 15.18
CA GLY A 369 -9.29 -4.12 14.83
C GLY A 369 -10.55 -4.61 15.53
N HIS A 370 -11.64 -3.89 15.35
CA HIS A 370 -12.96 -4.20 15.93
C HIS A 370 -14.04 -4.29 14.85
N VAL A 371 -15.15 -4.92 15.16
CA VAL A 371 -16.28 -5.06 14.21
C VAL A 371 -17.00 -3.73 14.06
N LEU A 372 -17.17 -3.26 12.83
CA LEU A 372 -17.89 -2.02 12.46
C LEU A 372 -19.41 -2.20 12.58
N ARG A 373 -19.89 -2.37 13.80
CA ARG A 373 -21.29 -2.77 14.11
C ARG A 373 -22.33 -1.78 13.63
N SER A 374 -22.03 -0.49 13.66
CA SER A 374 -22.93 0.58 13.20
C SER A 374 -23.29 0.45 11.72
N ALA A 375 -22.37 -0.09 10.91
CA ALA A 375 -22.55 -0.32 9.47
C ALA A 375 -23.29 -1.64 9.15
N LEU A 376 -23.69 -2.45 10.15
CA LEU A 376 -24.32 -3.76 9.92
C LEU A 376 -25.79 -3.75 10.29
N THR A 377 -26.63 -4.46 9.51
CA THR A 377 -28.09 -4.56 9.72
C THR A 377 -28.48 -5.47 10.87
N THR A 378 -27.64 -6.45 11.20
CA THR A 378 -27.82 -7.38 12.31
C THR A 378 -26.56 -7.46 13.14
N ALA A 379 -26.70 -7.44 14.47
CA ALA A 379 -25.56 -7.75 15.33
C ALA A 379 -25.11 -9.19 15.05
N PRO A 380 -23.81 -9.46 14.85
CA PRO A 380 -23.30 -10.81 14.72
C PRO A 380 -23.76 -11.63 15.94
N ARG A 381 -24.29 -12.84 15.71
CA ARG A 381 -24.67 -13.72 16.81
C ARG A 381 -23.44 -14.03 17.66
N SER A 382 -23.42 -13.62 18.92
CA SER A 382 -22.46 -14.10 19.89
C SER A 382 -22.67 -15.61 20.03
N GLN A 383 -21.72 -16.42 19.62
CA GLN A 383 -21.69 -17.83 20.00
C GLN A 383 -21.53 -17.88 21.53
N SER A 384 -22.65 -18.09 22.24
CA SER A 384 -22.60 -18.51 23.64
C SER A 384 -21.93 -19.89 23.65
N HIS A 385 -20.69 -19.97 24.12
CA HIS A 385 -20.09 -21.24 24.52
C HIS A 385 -20.99 -21.83 25.59
N GLY A 386 -21.80 -22.83 25.21
CA GLY A 386 -22.49 -23.68 26.15
C GLY A 386 -21.44 -24.35 27.02
N GLN A 387 -21.29 -23.87 28.23
CA GLN A 387 -20.66 -24.63 29.29
C GLN A 387 -21.57 -25.81 29.56
N SER A 388 -21.25 -27.00 29.01
CA SER A 388 -21.75 -28.24 29.50
C SER A 388 -21.09 -28.47 30.85
N SER A 389 -21.81 -28.20 31.91
CA SER A 389 -21.47 -28.63 33.28
C SER A 389 -21.47 -30.16 33.31
N PRO A 390 -20.46 -30.82 33.87
CA PRO A 390 -20.56 -32.21 34.16
C PRO A 390 -21.50 -32.36 35.34
N THR A 391 -22.58 -33.11 35.16
CA THR A 391 -23.47 -33.55 36.23
C THR A 391 -22.78 -34.71 37.00
N PRO A 392 -22.99 -34.83 38.32
CA PRO A 392 -22.21 -35.63 39.25
C PRO A 392 -22.28 -37.15 39.04
#